data_3cfe3bea07a90a1adbfb07e330c8a362
#
_entry.id   3cfe3bea07a90a1adbfb07e330c8a362
#
_cell.length_a   1.000
_cell.length_b   1.000
_cell.length_c   1.000
_cell.angle_alpha   90.00
_cell.angle_beta   90.00
_cell.angle_gamma   90.00
#
_symmetry.space_group_name_H-M   'P 1'
#
loop_
_entity.id
_entity.type
_entity.pdbx_description
1 polymer ?
#
loop_
_entity_poly.entity_id
_entity_poly.type
_entity_poly.pdbx_seq_one_letter_code
_entity_poly.pdbx_strand_id
1 'polypeptide(L)'
;SEVYGQVDPKDVPIKETAPLKPASPYAVSKTTQDLLGWSYFTSYQMRIIRTRMFTYLNPRRVDLFASSFAKQVAWIERGLQKELTHGNLDSIRSIIDMRDAMRAYWLAILHCRPGEAYNIGGTTSVKVGDFLNRLIALSSVTINTRCDPNLLRPADVTLQIPCIDKFYKETKWEPQYSFEES
;
A
#
# COMPACT_ATOMS: atom_id res chain seq x y z
N SER A 1 -2.01 2.86 -3.85
CA SER A 1 -1.72 2.55 -5.26
C SER A 1 -0.87 3.65 -5.89
N GLU A 2 0.19 3.30 -6.58
CA GLU A 2 1.11 4.27 -7.21
C GLU A 2 0.60 4.85 -8.54
N VAL A 3 -0.56 4.42 -9.02
CA VAL A 3 -1.14 4.91 -10.29
C VAL A 3 -1.47 6.41 -10.27
N TYR A 4 -1.72 6.96 -9.09
CA TYR A 4 -2.02 8.37 -8.91
C TYR A 4 -0.76 9.25 -8.84
N GLY A 5 0.40 8.66 -8.59
CA GLY A 5 1.64 9.38 -8.37
C GLY A 5 1.62 10.22 -7.09
N GLN A 6 2.43 11.29 -7.09
CA GLN A 6 2.43 12.25 -5.99
C GLN A 6 1.17 13.13 -6.07
N VAL A 7 0.44 13.23 -4.97
CA VAL A 7 -0.76 14.08 -4.83
C VAL A 7 -0.48 15.25 -3.92
N ASP A 8 -1.24 16.32 -4.09
CA ASP A 8 -1.22 17.46 -3.18
C ASP A 8 -1.91 17.04 -1.85
N PRO A 9 -1.44 17.47 -0.67
CA PRO A 9 -2.11 17.20 0.60
C PRO A 9 -3.59 17.60 0.65
N LYS A 10 -4.01 18.61 -0.08
CA LYS A 10 -5.43 19.02 -0.17
C LYS A 10 -6.30 18.01 -0.93
N ASP A 11 -5.70 17.14 -1.75
CA ASP A 11 -6.39 16.15 -2.59
C ASP A 11 -6.53 14.78 -1.92
N VAL A 12 -6.16 14.66 -0.65
CA VAL A 12 -6.42 13.45 0.15
C VAL A 12 -7.71 13.62 0.97
N PRO A 13 -8.45 12.54 1.15
CA PRO A 13 -8.22 11.18 0.65
C PRO A 13 -8.44 11.07 -0.87
N ILE A 14 -7.55 10.30 -1.52
CA ILE A 14 -7.48 10.16 -3.00
C ILE A 14 -8.72 9.43 -3.51
N LYS A 15 -9.51 10.06 -4.35
CA LYS A 15 -10.69 9.45 -4.98
C LYS A 15 -10.32 8.75 -6.29
N GLU A 16 -11.17 7.84 -6.75
CA GLU A 16 -10.98 7.12 -8.02
C GLU A 16 -11.01 8.04 -9.25
N THR A 17 -11.59 9.23 -9.11
CA THR A 17 -11.63 10.28 -10.14
C THR A 17 -10.33 11.10 -10.22
N ALA A 18 -9.40 10.91 -9.28
CA ALA A 18 -8.11 11.60 -9.33
C ALA A 18 -7.32 11.22 -10.60
N PRO A 19 -6.60 12.16 -11.20
CA PRO A 19 -5.80 11.89 -12.39
C PRO A 19 -4.75 10.80 -12.15
N LEU A 20 -4.56 9.93 -13.14
CA LEU A 20 -3.47 8.95 -13.13
C LEU A 20 -2.18 9.65 -13.56
N LYS A 21 -1.23 9.77 -12.65
CA LYS A 21 0.08 10.44 -12.85
C LYS A 21 1.22 9.54 -12.37
N PRO A 22 1.43 8.37 -13.00
CA PRO A 22 2.45 7.43 -12.54
C PRO A 22 3.84 8.06 -12.56
N ALA A 23 4.57 7.97 -11.43
CA ALA A 23 5.87 8.61 -11.24
C ALA A 23 7.07 7.64 -11.37
N SER A 24 6.83 6.37 -11.71
CA SER A 24 7.86 5.35 -11.86
C SER A 24 7.50 4.37 -12.97
N PRO A 25 8.46 3.63 -13.57
CA PRO A 25 8.18 2.57 -14.53
C PRO A 25 7.22 1.50 -13.97
N TYR A 26 7.34 1.17 -12.69
CA TYR A 26 6.40 0.29 -12.00
C TYR A 26 4.99 0.89 -12.00
N ALA A 27 4.84 2.14 -11.61
CA ALA A 27 3.54 2.82 -11.59
C ALA A 27 2.92 2.90 -12.99
N VAL A 28 3.73 3.14 -14.03
CA VAL A 28 3.29 3.10 -15.43
C VAL A 28 2.74 1.71 -15.77
N SER A 29 3.44 0.64 -15.44
CA SER A 29 2.96 -0.73 -15.70
C SER A 29 1.62 -1.03 -15.03
N LYS A 30 1.42 -0.52 -13.79
CA LYS A 30 0.15 -0.66 -13.06
C LYS A 30 -0.97 0.18 -13.65
N THR A 31 -0.65 1.39 -14.10
CA THR A 31 -1.60 2.25 -14.82
C THR A 31 -2.03 1.61 -16.15
N THR A 32 -1.09 1.01 -16.86
CA THR A 32 -1.39 0.25 -18.09
C THR A 32 -2.35 -0.91 -17.82
N GLN A 33 -2.15 -1.67 -16.74
CA GLN A 33 -3.09 -2.74 -16.34
C GLN A 33 -4.49 -2.19 -16.06
N ASP A 34 -4.59 -1.05 -15.36
CA ASP A 34 -5.87 -0.40 -15.07
C ASP A 34 -6.59 0.01 -16.37
N LEU A 35 -5.87 0.67 -17.29
CA LEU A 35 -6.41 1.12 -18.57
C LEU A 35 -6.74 -0.05 -19.52
N LEU A 36 -5.93 -1.10 -19.55
CA LEU A 36 -6.25 -2.32 -20.31
C LEU A 36 -7.55 -2.95 -19.79
N GLY A 37 -7.73 -3.04 -18.46
CA GLY A 37 -8.97 -3.53 -17.88
C GLY A 37 -10.19 -2.73 -18.33
N TRP A 38 -10.07 -1.40 -18.40
CA TRP A 38 -11.10 -0.55 -18.95
C TRP A 38 -11.35 -0.81 -20.44
N SER A 39 -10.30 -0.92 -21.24
CA SER A 39 -10.39 -1.19 -22.69
C SER A 39 -11.07 -2.51 -22.98
N TYR A 40 -10.70 -3.58 -22.28
CA TYR A 40 -11.36 -4.89 -22.46
C TYR A 40 -12.82 -4.88 -22.03
N PHE A 41 -13.16 -4.14 -20.98
CA PHE A 41 -14.56 -3.97 -20.60
C PHE A 41 -15.34 -3.24 -21.71
N THR A 42 -14.84 -2.11 -22.20
CA THR A 42 -15.57 -1.31 -23.21
C THR A 42 -15.66 -1.97 -24.57
N SER A 43 -14.58 -2.63 -25.02
CA SER A 43 -14.52 -3.22 -26.36
C SER A 43 -15.14 -4.61 -26.44
N TYR A 44 -15.04 -5.40 -25.38
CA TYR A 44 -15.43 -6.83 -25.41
C TYR A 44 -16.48 -7.19 -24.35
N GLN A 45 -16.97 -6.22 -23.60
CA GLN A 45 -17.94 -6.41 -22.52
C GLN A 45 -17.49 -7.45 -21.46
N MET A 46 -16.17 -7.59 -21.28
CA MET A 46 -15.62 -8.49 -20.27
C MET A 46 -15.93 -7.96 -18.86
N ARG A 47 -16.30 -8.85 -17.96
CA ARG A 47 -16.58 -8.51 -16.55
C ARG A 47 -15.28 -8.25 -15.79
N ILE A 48 -14.70 -7.06 -15.94
CA ILE A 48 -13.45 -6.65 -15.30
C ILE A 48 -13.75 -5.59 -14.24
N ILE A 49 -13.26 -5.83 -13.02
CA ILE A 49 -13.28 -4.88 -11.91
C ILE A 49 -11.85 -4.40 -11.69
N ARG A 50 -11.65 -3.09 -11.69
CA ARG A 50 -10.33 -2.49 -11.54
C ARG A 50 -10.09 -2.12 -10.07
N THR A 51 -9.34 -2.94 -9.37
CA THR A 51 -9.00 -2.70 -7.95
C THR A 51 -7.69 -1.92 -7.84
N ARG A 52 -7.74 -0.75 -7.23
CA ARG A 52 -6.59 0.10 -6.94
C ARG A 52 -6.20 -0.09 -5.47
N MET A 53 -5.53 -1.21 -5.21
CA MET A 53 -5.10 -1.58 -3.86
C MET A 53 -3.99 -0.64 -3.37
N PHE A 54 -4.15 -0.14 -2.15
CA PHE A 54 -3.12 0.58 -1.40
C PHE A 54 -2.28 -0.40 -0.57
N THR A 55 -1.51 0.10 0.40
CA THR A 55 -0.55 -0.75 1.10
C THR A 55 -1.25 -1.75 2.02
N TYR A 56 -0.91 -3.02 1.89
CA TYR A 56 -1.26 -4.05 2.86
C TYR A 56 0.00 -4.77 3.35
N LEU A 57 -0.02 -5.18 4.61
CA LEU A 57 1.09 -5.91 5.22
C LEU A 57 1.11 -7.34 4.67
N ASN A 58 2.24 -7.73 4.09
CA ASN A 58 2.41 -9.06 3.52
C ASN A 58 3.74 -9.66 3.97
N PRO A 59 3.74 -10.63 4.89
CA PRO A 59 4.98 -11.21 5.44
C PRO A 59 5.82 -11.95 4.39
N ARG A 60 5.24 -12.31 3.25
CA ARG A 60 5.96 -12.98 2.14
C ARG A 60 6.64 -12.01 1.17
N ARG A 61 6.34 -10.72 1.25
CA ARG A 61 6.90 -9.67 0.37
C ARG A 61 8.06 -8.95 1.09
N VAL A 62 9.19 -9.61 1.19
CA VAL A 62 10.39 -9.11 1.89
C VAL A 62 11.03 -7.86 1.26
N ASP A 63 10.60 -7.48 0.08
CA ASP A 63 10.99 -6.27 -0.65
C ASP A 63 10.19 -5.03 -0.22
N LEU A 64 9.08 -5.20 0.51
CA LEU A 64 8.29 -4.09 1.04
C LEU A 64 8.82 -3.64 2.40
N PHE A 65 8.69 -2.33 2.69
CA PHE A 65 9.30 -1.72 3.88
C PHE A 65 8.95 -2.45 5.18
N ALA A 66 7.67 -2.79 5.39
CA ALA A 66 7.22 -3.42 6.64
C ALA A 66 7.86 -4.78 6.87
N SER A 67 7.78 -5.67 5.90
CA SER A 67 8.37 -7.02 5.97
C SER A 67 9.89 -6.97 5.98
N SER A 68 10.49 -6.01 5.26
CA SER A 68 11.94 -5.78 5.28
C SER A 68 12.40 -5.35 6.67
N PHE A 69 11.71 -4.43 7.31
CA PHE A 69 12.04 -3.99 8.67
C PHE A 69 11.89 -5.13 9.68
N ALA A 70 10.77 -5.84 9.65
CA ALA A 70 10.54 -6.99 10.53
C ALA A 70 11.62 -8.07 10.40
N LYS A 71 12.02 -8.38 9.17
CA LYS A 71 13.11 -9.32 8.87
C LYS A 71 14.44 -8.83 9.43
N GLN A 72 14.77 -7.55 9.24
CA GLN A 72 16.03 -6.97 9.75
C GLN A 72 16.06 -6.95 11.27
N VAL A 73 14.94 -6.59 11.94
CA VAL A 73 14.82 -6.66 13.41
C VAL A 73 15.10 -8.08 13.89
N ALA A 74 14.43 -9.09 13.31
CA ALA A 74 14.64 -10.48 13.68
C ALA A 74 16.08 -10.97 13.43
N TRP A 75 16.76 -10.46 12.41
CA TRP A 75 18.16 -10.79 12.16
C TRP A 75 19.10 -10.12 13.15
N ILE A 76 18.82 -8.89 13.58
CA ILE A 76 19.62 -8.19 14.60
C ILE A 76 19.49 -8.90 15.95
N GLU A 77 18.28 -9.29 16.34
CA GLU A 77 18.03 -10.07 17.56
C GLU A 77 18.76 -11.40 17.60
N ARG A 78 19.01 -12.01 16.43
CA ARG A 78 19.78 -13.24 16.27
C ARG A 78 21.28 -13.03 16.07
N GLY A 79 21.75 -11.79 16.10
CA GLY A 79 23.16 -11.45 15.87
C GLY A 79 23.62 -11.63 14.41
N LEU A 80 22.69 -11.80 13.46
CA LEU A 80 23.00 -12.00 12.03
C LEU A 80 23.17 -10.68 11.27
N GLN A 81 22.74 -9.57 11.84
CA GLN A 81 22.88 -8.22 11.28
C GLN A 81 23.19 -7.24 12.41
N LYS A 82 23.98 -6.19 12.13
CA LYS A 82 24.42 -5.23 13.15
C LYS A 82 23.54 -3.99 13.24
N GLU A 83 22.98 -3.54 12.13
CA GLU A 83 22.16 -2.32 12.05
C GLU A 83 21.03 -2.51 11.04
N LEU A 84 19.94 -1.79 11.24
CA LEU A 84 18.80 -1.78 10.31
C LEU A 84 19.02 -0.69 9.26
N THR A 85 18.89 -1.05 7.98
CA THR A 85 18.97 -0.09 6.88
C THR A 85 17.59 0.26 6.35
N HIS A 86 17.38 1.53 6.03
CA HIS A 86 16.12 2.03 5.52
C HIS A 86 16.31 3.10 4.45
N GLY A 87 15.27 3.34 3.64
CA GLY A 87 15.16 4.47 2.72
C GLY A 87 14.43 5.65 3.35
N ASN A 88 13.48 6.24 2.60
CA ASN A 88 12.66 7.36 3.05
C ASN A 88 11.68 6.94 4.16
N LEU A 89 11.77 7.59 5.32
CA LEU A 89 10.89 7.38 6.48
C LEU A 89 9.73 8.39 6.56
N ASP A 90 9.70 9.42 5.71
CA ASP A 90 8.71 10.50 5.79
C ASP A 90 7.42 10.20 5.04
N SER A 91 7.41 9.13 4.24
CA SER A 91 6.23 8.74 3.50
C SER A 91 5.07 8.30 4.41
N ILE A 92 3.85 8.73 4.09
CA ILE A 92 2.62 8.35 4.78
C ILE A 92 1.86 7.33 3.93
N ARG A 93 1.49 6.22 4.54
CA ARG A 93 0.78 5.11 3.90
C ARG A 93 -0.46 4.74 4.68
N SER A 94 -1.58 4.54 3.98
CA SER A 94 -2.68 3.78 4.57
C SER A 94 -2.29 2.30 4.59
N ILE A 95 -2.54 1.63 5.68
CA ILE A 95 -2.12 0.24 5.90
C ILE A 95 -3.34 -0.60 6.27
N ILE A 96 -3.42 -1.81 5.69
CA ILE A 96 -4.38 -2.84 6.08
C ILE A 96 -3.69 -4.18 6.27
N ASP A 97 -4.32 -5.04 7.04
CA ASP A 97 -3.94 -6.44 7.16
C ASP A 97 -4.16 -7.19 5.84
N MET A 98 -3.30 -8.17 5.55
CA MET A 98 -3.42 -8.98 4.34
C MET A 98 -4.73 -9.77 4.30
N ARG A 99 -5.25 -10.23 5.46
CA ARG A 99 -6.53 -10.94 5.55
C ARG A 99 -7.68 -10.07 5.08
N ASP A 100 -7.69 -8.80 5.49
CA ASP A 100 -8.66 -7.80 5.03
C ASP A 100 -8.50 -7.46 3.54
N ALA A 101 -7.28 -7.37 3.05
CA ALA A 101 -7.01 -7.14 1.63
C ALA A 101 -7.56 -8.30 0.76
N MET A 102 -7.36 -9.55 1.19
CA MET A 102 -7.88 -10.71 0.47
C MET A 102 -9.42 -10.78 0.52
N ARG A 103 -10.01 -10.45 1.66
CA ARG A 103 -11.48 -10.34 1.80
C ARG A 103 -12.04 -9.23 0.89
N ALA A 104 -11.32 -8.11 0.75
CA ALA A 104 -11.72 -7.04 -0.16
C ALA A 104 -11.72 -7.50 -1.62
N TYR A 105 -10.73 -8.24 -2.09
CA TYR A 105 -10.72 -8.79 -3.44
C TYR A 105 -11.90 -9.73 -3.69
N TRP A 106 -12.21 -10.58 -2.72
CA TRP A 106 -13.36 -11.48 -2.81
C TRP A 106 -14.68 -10.72 -2.92
N LEU A 107 -14.90 -9.73 -2.06
CA LEU A 107 -16.10 -8.89 -2.09
C LEU A 107 -16.17 -8.03 -3.37
N ALA A 108 -15.04 -7.60 -3.91
CA ALA A 108 -15.01 -6.90 -5.19
C ALA A 108 -15.61 -7.76 -6.32
N ILE A 109 -15.23 -9.04 -6.40
CA ILE A 109 -15.77 -9.97 -7.41
C ILE A 109 -17.28 -10.15 -7.27
N LEU A 110 -17.77 -10.22 -6.02
CA LEU A 110 -19.18 -10.50 -5.74
C LEU A 110 -20.10 -9.28 -5.94
N HIS A 111 -19.63 -8.08 -5.60
CA HIS A 111 -20.51 -6.92 -5.43
C HIS A 111 -20.17 -5.72 -6.30
N CYS A 112 -18.91 -5.58 -6.76
CA CYS A 112 -18.53 -4.41 -7.52
C CYS A 112 -18.99 -4.48 -8.98
N ARG A 113 -19.23 -3.31 -9.55
CA ARG A 113 -19.71 -3.17 -10.93
C ARG A 113 -18.57 -3.34 -11.92
N PRO A 114 -18.72 -4.18 -12.96
CA PRO A 114 -17.76 -4.29 -14.04
C PRO A 114 -17.49 -2.94 -14.72
N GLY A 115 -16.26 -2.74 -15.17
CA GLY A 115 -15.80 -1.50 -15.80
C GLY A 115 -15.36 -0.42 -14.81
N GLU A 116 -15.79 -0.50 -13.55
CA GLU A 116 -15.50 0.53 -12.55
C GLU A 116 -14.14 0.31 -11.86
N ALA A 117 -13.55 1.40 -11.40
CA ALA A 117 -12.37 1.38 -10.55
C ALA A 117 -12.76 1.59 -9.09
N TYR A 118 -12.07 0.90 -8.17
CA TYR A 118 -12.30 0.98 -6.73
C TYR A 118 -10.98 1.09 -5.98
N ASN A 119 -10.84 2.12 -5.16
CA ASN A 119 -9.76 2.21 -4.20
C ASN A 119 -10.02 1.27 -3.03
N ILE A 120 -9.01 0.51 -2.66
CA ILE A 120 -9.04 -0.38 -1.49
C ILE A 120 -7.83 -0.07 -0.62
N GLY A 121 -8.06 0.26 0.63
CA GLY A 121 -6.99 0.60 1.58
C GLY A 121 -7.50 0.72 3.00
N GLY A 122 -6.60 0.92 3.94
CA GLY A 122 -6.92 1.06 5.35
C GLY A 122 -7.49 2.43 5.68
N THR A 123 -8.18 2.49 6.81
CA THR A 123 -8.62 3.73 7.45
C THR A 123 -7.51 4.31 8.34
N THR A 124 -6.53 3.49 8.72
CA THR A 124 -5.35 3.91 9.48
C THR A 124 -4.24 4.33 8.54
N SER A 125 -3.70 5.54 8.74
CA SER A 125 -2.55 6.06 8.01
C SER A 125 -1.36 6.21 8.95
N VAL A 126 -0.20 5.70 8.52
CA VAL A 126 1.01 5.66 9.35
C VAL A 126 2.18 6.23 8.56
N LYS A 127 3.00 7.06 9.20
CA LYS A 127 4.31 7.46 8.68
C LYS A 127 5.26 6.24 8.76
N VAL A 128 6.02 6.00 7.72
CA VAL A 128 6.94 4.84 7.67
C VAL A 128 7.94 4.84 8.84
N GLY A 129 8.40 6.03 9.25
CA GLY A 129 9.27 6.18 10.43
C GLY A 129 8.58 5.78 11.73
N ASP A 130 7.30 6.13 11.91
CA ASP A 130 6.54 5.75 13.11
C ASP A 130 6.27 4.25 13.14
N PHE A 131 6.02 3.63 11.97
CA PHE A 131 5.95 2.17 11.85
C PHE A 131 7.26 1.52 12.31
N LEU A 132 8.39 2.02 11.81
CA LEU A 132 9.71 1.49 12.18
C LEU A 132 9.96 1.64 13.68
N ASN A 133 9.66 2.80 14.27
CA ASN A 133 9.84 3.04 15.71
C ASN A 133 9.00 2.09 16.57
N ARG A 134 7.74 1.84 16.18
CA ARG A 134 6.88 0.87 16.88
C ARG A 134 7.46 -0.54 16.80
N LEU A 135 7.96 -0.94 15.62
CA LEU A 135 8.57 -2.25 15.44
C LEU A 135 9.86 -2.41 16.26
N ILE A 136 10.72 -1.37 16.31
CA ILE A 136 11.93 -1.36 17.16
C ILE A 136 11.56 -1.47 18.63
N ALA A 137 10.50 -0.83 19.07
CA ALA A 137 10.04 -0.89 20.46
C ALA A 137 9.60 -2.29 20.92
N LEU A 138 9.29 -3.18 19.98
CA LEU A 138 8.98 -4.60 20.26
C LEU A 138 10.22 -5.47 20.39
N SER A 139 11.41 -4.96 19.99
CA SER A 139 12.65 -5.72 20.04
C SER A 139 13.21 -5.86 21.44
N SER A 140 13.78 -7.02 21.73
CA SER A 140 14.50 -7.30 22.99
C SER A 140 15.91 -6.72 23.06
N VAL A 141 16.43 -6.19 21.93
CA VAL A 141 17.77 -5.63 21.82
C VAL A 141 17.75 -4.21 21.26
N THR A 142 18.82 -3.43 21.53
CA THR A 142 18.98 -2.10 20.94
C THR A 142 19.24 -2.22 19.44
N ILE A 143 18.44 -1.53 18.64
CA ILE A 143 18.56 -1.50 17.19
C ILE A 143 19.04 -0.12 16.73
N ASN A 144 20.20 -0.08 16.11
CA ASN A 144 20.70 1.09 15.41
C ASN A 144 20.16 1.12 14.00
N THR A 145 19.81 2.31 13.50
CA THR A 145 19.28 2.49 12.15
C THR A 145 20.17 3.36 11.30
N ARG A 146 20.24 3.09 9.99
CA ARG A 146 21.01 3.89 9.03
C ARG A 146 20.20 4.06 7.74
N CYS A 147 20.16 5.30 7.25
CA CYS A 147 19.64 5.57 5.90
C CYS A 147 20.62 5.05 4.85
N ASP A 148 20.14 4.22 3.92
CA ASP A 148 20.90 3.80 2.76
C ASP A 148 20.47 4.64 1.54
N PRO A 149 21.36 5.46 0.95
CA PRO A 149 21.04 6.27 -0.22
C PRO A 149 20.54 5.45 -1.42
N ASN A 150 20.96 4.19 -1.55
CA ASN A 150 20.51 3.31 -2.64
C ASN A 150 19.04 2.89 -2.51
N LEU A 151 18.43 3.04 -1.32
CA LEU A 151 17.03 2.79 -1.07
C LEU A 151 16.15 4.04 -1.27
N LEU A 152 16.75 5.19 -1.53
CA LEU A 152 16.03 6.43 -1.84
C LEU A 152 15.61 6.41 -3.32
N ARG A 153 14.35 6.68 -3.56
CA ARG A 153 13.79 6.74 -4.93
C ARG A 153 13.88 8.16 -5.46
N PRO A 154 14.33 8.40 -6.72
CA PRO A 154 14.38 9.73 -7.32
C PRO A 154 13.01 10.44 -7.34
N ALA A 155 11.94 9.67 -7.50
CA ALA A 155 10.55 10.15 -7.44
C ALA A 155 9.77 9.28 -6.44
N ASP A 156 9.79 9.67 -5.18
CA ASP A 156 9.04 8.97 -4.14
C ASP A 156 7.64 9.56 -3.99
N VAL A 157 6.64 8.69 -3.98
CA VAL A 157 5.26 9.08 -3.69
C VAL A 157 5.09 9.06 -2.18
N THR A 158 5.09 10.25 -1.57
CA THR A 158 5.15 10.39 -0.10
C THR A 158 3.80 10.32 0.59
N LEU A 159 2.69 10.48 -0.14
CA LEU A 159 1.34 10.53 0.43
C LEU A 159 0.39 9.59 -0.30
N GLN A 160 -0.05 8.53 0.39
CA GLN A 160 -0.94 7.50 -0.16
C GLN A 160 -2.07 7.18 0.83
N ILE A 161 -3.09 8.02 0.81
CA ILE A 161 -4.31 7.89 1.64
C ILE A 161 -5.52 7.79 0.69
N PRO A 162 -6.15 6.62 0.53
CA PRO A 162 -7.31 6.46 -0.36
C PRO A 162 -8.61 6.95 0.26
N CYS A 163 -9.52 7.43 -0.57
CA CYS A 163 -10.94 7.42 -0.27
C CYS A 163 -11.50 6.03 -0.62
N ILE A 164 -12.09 5.35 0.34
CA ILE A 164 -12.66 4.00 0.16
C ILE A 164 -14.19 4.01 0.11
N ASP A 165 -14.82 5.17 0.13
CA ASP A 165 -16.29 5.33 0.24
C ASP A 165 -17.04 4.59 -0.88
N LYS A 166 -16.50 4.63 -2.10
CA LYS A 166 -17.09 3.95 -3.25
C LYS A 166 -17.11 2.44 -3.05
N PHE A 167 -16.00 1.88 -2.60
CA PHE A 167 -15.88 0.45 -2.32
C PHE A 167 -16.79 0.04 -1.16
N TYR A 168 -16.79 0.83 -0.07
CA TYR A 168 -17.69 0.59 1.07
C TYR A 168 -19.17 0.61 0.68
N LYS A 169 -19.60 1.54 -0.17
CA LYS A 169 -21.00 1.62 -0.61
C LYS A 169 -21.48 0.36 -1.31
N GLU A 170 -20.63 -0.23 -2.16
CA GLU A 170 -20.95 -1.43 -2.94
C GLU A 170 -20.86 -2.72 -2.10
N THR A 171 -19.87 -2.81 -1.20
CA THR A 171 -19.49 -4.08 -0.56
C THR A 171 -19.78 -4.15 0.93
N LYS A 172 -19.99 -3.00 1.60
CA LYS A 172 -20.00 -2.86 3.07
C LYS A 172 -18.71 -3.36 3.72
N TRP A 173 -17.60 -3.39 2.96
CA TRP A 173 -16.32 -3.81 3.46
C TRP A 173 -15.68 -2.75 4.37
N GLU A 174 -15.21 -3.20 5.52
CA GLU A 174 -14.38 -2.43 6.45
C GLU A 174 -13.23 -3.31 6.93
N PRO A 175 -12.06 -2.74 7.28
CA PRO A 175 -11.00 -3.49 7.95
C PRO A 175 -11.53 -4.11 9.25
N GLN A 176 -11.19 -5.37 9.49
CA GLN A 176 -11.57 -6.10 10.72
C GLN A 176 -10.39 -6.22 11.69
N TYR A 177 -9.16 -6.10 11.17
CA TYR A 177 -7.95 -6.19 11.95
C TYR A 177 -7.37 -4.80 12.18
N SER A 178 -7.01 -4.50 13.43
CA SER A 178 -6.29 -3.28 13.78
C SER A 178 -4.86 -3.30 13.23
N PHE A 179 -4.21 -2.15 13.26
CA PHE A 179 -2.81 -2.05 12.89
C PHE A 179 -1.90 -2.85 13.83
N GLU A 180 -2.26 -2.91 15.11
CA GLU A 180 -1.53 -3.63 16.17
C GLU A 180 -1.66 -5.14 16.03
N GLU A 181 -2.74 -5.63 15.41
CA GLU A 181 -2.96 -7.07 15.15
C GLU A 181 -2.32 -7.55 13.85
N SER A 182 -1.84 -6.62 13.02
CA SER A 182 -1.28 -6.89 11.69
C SER A 182 0.24 -7.01 11.74
#